data_320bee7fb03b43a680fbfb561f1e8d2b
#
_entry.id   320bee7fb03b43a680fbfb561f1e8d2b
#
_cell.length_a   1.000
_cell.length_b   1.000
_cell.length_c   1.000
_cell.angle_alpha   90.00
_cell.angle_beta   90.00
_cell.angle_gamma   90.00
#
_symmetry.space_group_name_H-M   'P 1'
#
loop_
_entity.id
_entity.type
_entity.pdbx_description
1 polymer ?
#
loop_
_entity_poly.entity_id
_entity_poly.type
_entity_poly.pdbx_seq_one_letter_code
_entity_poly.pdbx_strand_id
1 'polypeptide(L)'
;MTTNRLLTILVLNVLGFALFFSWYLPVNHGFWFQLDKNIFYWFNDRLLTNKPLLWLLAVTNFRAFDGISLLAMGGLYLHFWRRETPPGRRRLLAIGIAMLICAVVLNQLGHLIPVSHPSPTKFFPDVNHVTKLTGIPAKDASADSFPGDHGMMLMIFACFMLRYFTRRAFMIAVAIVIVFASPRIMIGAHWFTDVVVGSLSMVLVGMSWCLLTPISDYLVNALYRHLPGKYKPAK
;
A
#
# COMPACT_ATOMS: atom_id res chain seq x y z
N MET A 1 -1.39 5.19 -27.84
CA MET A 1 -0.67 4.30 -26.90
C MET A 1 0.36 3.53 -27.70
N THR A 2 1.62 3.46 -27.26
CA THR A 2 2.64 2.69 -27.99
C THR A 2 2.47 1.20 -27.72
N THR A 3 2.83 0.33 -28.68
CA THR A 3 2.76 -1.14 -28.56
C THR A 3 3.47 -1.64 -27.29
N ASN A 4 4.61 -1.05 -26.94
CA ASN A 4 5.36 -1.41 -25.73
C ASN A 4 4.59 -1.14 -24.45
N ARG A 5 3.82 -0.04 -24.36
CA ARG A 5 2.99 0.26 -23.19
C ARG A 5 1.83 -0.72 -23.05
N LEU A 6 1.19 -1.06 -24.16
CA LEU A 6 0.10 -2.06 -24.14
C LEU A 6 0.64 -3.42 -23.67
N LEU A 7 1.78 -3.86 -24.21
CA LEU A 7 2.40 -5.10 -23.79
C LEU A 7 2.74 -5.08 -22.28
N THR A 8 3.29 -3.97 -21.78
CA THR A 8 3.56 -3.82 -20.33
C THR A 8 2.29 -3.93 -19.49
N ILE A 9 1.20 -3.28 -19.91
CA ILE A 9 -0.10 -3.40 -19.21
C ILE A 9 -0.56 -4.86 -19.21
N LEU A 10 -0.53 -5.54 -20.34
CA LEU A 10 -0.95 -6.94 -20.44
C LEU A 10 -0.11 -7.85 -19.53
N VAL A 11 1.21 -7.69 -19.51
CA VAL A 11 2.10 -8.46 -18.64
C VAL A 11 1.78 -8.20 -17.17
N LEU A 12 1.62 -6.92 -16.76
CA LEU A 12 1.29 -6.58 -15.37
C LEU A 12 -0.08 -7.11 -14.95
N ASN A 13 -1.06 -7.11 -15.86
CA ASN A 13 -2.38 -7.69 -15.60
C ASN A 13 -2.30 -9.22 -15.47
N VAL A 14 -1.58 -9.90 -16.37
CA VAL A 14 -1.38 -11.36 -16.26
C VAL A 14 -0.69 -11.70 -14.94
N LEU A 15 0.35 -10.96 -14.55
CA LEU A 15 1.03 -11.15 -13.27
C LEU A 15 0.10 -10.89 -12.07
N GLY A 16 -0.68 -9.81 -12.11
CA GLY A 16 -1.62 -9.47 -11.03
C GLY A 16 -2.72 -10.53 -10.88
N PHE A 17 -3.34 -10.95 -11.97
CA PHE A 17 -4.35 -12.02 -11.94
C PHE A 17 -3.75 -13.37 -11.56
N ALA A 18 -2.60 -13.75 -12.10
CA ALA A 18 -1.94 -15.00 -11.75
C ALA A 18 -1.60 -15.02 -10.24
N LEU A 19 -1.10 -13.91 -9.69
CA LEU A 19 -0.81 -13.78 -8.27
C LEU A 19 -2.08 -13.93 -7.42
N PHE A 20 -3.15 -13.21 -7.77
CA PHE A 20 -4.43 -13.30 -7.06
C PHE A 20 -5.01 -14.72 -7.10
N PHE A 21 -5.11 -15.31 -8.29
CA PHE A 21 -5.70 -16.63 -8.44
C PHE A 21 -4.84 -17.76 -7.89
N SER A 22 -3.52 -17.59 -7.78
CA SER A 22 -2.65 -18.54 -7.10
C SER A 22 -2.97 -18.70 -5.61
N TRP A 23 -3.56 -17.67 -5.01
CA TRP A 23 -4.02 -17.67 -3.62
C TRP A 23 -5.53 -18.00 -3.52
N TYR A 24 -6.34 -17.45 -4.43
CA TYR A 24 -7.80 -17.53 -4.33
C TYR A 24 -8.37 -18.92 -4.68
N LEU A 25 -7.81 -19.59 -5.72
CA LEU A 25 -8.36 -20.84 -6.24
C LEU A 25 -8.01 -22.08 -5.40
N PRO A 26 -6.80 -22.23 -4.81
CA PRO A 26 -6.47 -23.43 -4.05
C PRO A 26 -7.31 -23.55 -2.78
N VAL A 27 -7.70 -24.79 -2.45
CA VAL A 27 -8.42 -25.08 -1.20
C VAL A 27 -7.58 -24.60 -0.01
N ASN A 28 -8.20 -23.83 0.89
CA ASN A 28 -7.53 -23.20 2.04
C ASN A 28 -6.26 -22.43 1.64
N HIS A 29 -6.26 -21.76 0.49
CA HIS A 29 -5.14 -20.97 -0.05
C HIS A 29 -3.82 -21.73 -0.30
N GLY A 30 -3.85 -23.07 -0.23
CA GLY A 30 -2.71 -23.94 -0.57
C GLY A 30 -1.42 -23.62 0.20
N PHE A 31 -0.30 -23.48 -0.53
CA PHE A 31 1.01 -23.18 0.09
C PHE A 31 1.06 -21.79 0.74
N TRP A 32 0.24 -20.83 0.26
CA TRP A 32 0.18 -19.49 0.82
C TRP A 32 -0.24 -19.49 2.28
N PHE A 33 -1.21 -20.34 2.65
CA PHE A 33 -1.63 -20.45 4.05
C PHE A 33 -0.52 -20.96 4.97
N GLN A 34 0.30 -21.91 4.49
CA GLN A 34 1.44 -22.40 5.27
C GLN A 34 2.52 -21.33 5.43
N LEU A 35 2.77 -20.55 4.38
CA LEU A 35 3.70 -19.43 4.44
C LEU A 35 3.20 -18.35 5.43
N ASP A 36 1.96 -17.95 5.33
CA ASP A 36 1.30 -17.00 6.22
C ASP A 36 1.36 -17.44 7.68
N LYS A 37 0.99 -18.70 7.94
CA LYS A 37 1.03 -19.31 9.26
C LYS A 37 2.47 -19.31 9.83
N ASN A 38 3.44 -19.71 9.04
CA ASN A 38 4.84 -19.76 9.47
C ASN A 38 5.38 -18.36 9.80
N ILE A 39 5.09 -17.36 8.97
CA ILE A 39 5.47 -15.97 9.21
C ILE A 39 4.82 -15.48 10.50
N PHE A 40 3.50 -15.66 10.65
CA PHE A 40 2.77 -15.21 11.82
C PHE A 40 3.32 -15.80 13.12
N TYR A 41 3.44 -17.12 13.21
CA TYR A 41 3.93 -17.77 14.43
C TYR A 41 5.40 -17.46 14.70
N TRP A 42 6.23 -17.28 13.66
CA TRP A 42 7.61 -16.86 13.84
C TRP A 42 7.75 -15.55 14.63
N PHE A 43 6.86 -14.59 14.39
CA PHE A 43 6.81 -13.35 15.17
C PHE A 43 6.05 -13.51 16.48
N ASN A 44 4.87 -14.13 16.46
CA ASN A 44 3.97 -14.22 17.61
C ASN A 44 4.57 -14.97 18.80
N ASP A 45 5.27 -16.09 18.55
CA ASP A 45 5.93 -16.88 19.60
C ASP A 45 7.07 -16.12 20.27
N ARG A 46 7.70 -15.19 19.55
CA ARG A 46 8.80 -14.37 20.06
C ARG A 46 8.35 -13.17 20.91
N LEU A 47 7.08 -12.83 20.91
CA LEU A 47 6.57 -11.68 21.67
C LEU A 47 6.79 -11.84 23.18
N LEU A 48 6.76 -13.08 23.69
CA LEU A 48 6.97 -13.36 25.13
C LEU A 48 8.44 -13.32 25.52
N THR A 49 9.34 -13.67 24.62
CA THR A 49 10.78 -13.86 24.91
C THR A 49 11.65 -12.69 24.44
N ASN A 50 11.20 -11.93 23.44
CA ASN A 50 11.94 -10.83 22.84
C ASN A 50 11.26 -9.48 23.14
N LYS A 51 11.60 -8.90 24.30
CA LYS A 51 11.06 -7.57 24.70
C LYS A 51 11.31 -6.44 23.69
N PRO A 52 12.52 -6.29 23.08
CA PRO A 52 12.73 -5.31 22.03
C PRO A 52 11.75 -5.44 20.86
N LEU A 53 11.49 -6.65 20.37
CA LEU A 53 10.51 -6.91 19.31
C LEU A 53 9.10 -6.52 19.76
N LEU A 54 8.70 -6.92 20.96
CA LEU A 54 7.39 -6.61 21.51
C LEU A 54 7.14 -5.07 21.54
N TRP A 55 8.09 -4.30 22.07
CA TRP A 55 7.96 -2.85 22.13
C TRP A 55 8.04 -2.19 20.77
N LEU A 56 8.90 -2.69 19.87
CA LEU A 56 8.95 -2.22 18.49
C LEU A 56 7.57 -2.35 17.82
N LEU A 57 6.93 -3.53 17.95
CA LEU A 57 5.63 -3.76 17.34
C LEU A 57 4.51 -2.97 18.02
N ALA A 58 4.57 -2.77 19.33
CA ALA A 58 3.62 -1.92 20.04
C ALA A 58 3.65 -0.46 19.53
N VAL A 59 4.84 0.10 19.38
CA VAL A 59 5.03 1.49 18.93
C VAL A 59 4.69 1.64 17.45
N THR A 60 5.16 0.74 16.60
CA THR A 60 4.98 0.82 15.14
C THR A 60 3.55 0.49 14.70
N ASN A 61 2.73 -0.09 15.57
CA ASN A 61 1.32 -0.37 15.29
C ASN A 61 0.35 0.48 16.14
N PHE A 62 0.88 1.42 16.92
CA PHE A 62 0.05 2.42 17.55
C PHE A 62 -0.54 3.38 16.50
N ARG A 63 -1.78 3.83 16.69
CA ARG A 63 -2.50 4.63 15.65
C ARG A 63 -1.76 5.88 15.20
N ALA A 64 -1.03 6.56 16.10
CA ALA A 64 -0.25 7.74 15.72
C ALA A 64 0.91 7.42 14.77
N PHE A 65 1.36 6.16 14.72
CA PHE A 65 2.44 5.74 13.81
C PHE A 65 2.00 5.75 12.34
N ASP A 66 0.71 5.63 12.05
CA ASP A 66 0.17 5.83 10.71
C ASP A 66 0.49 7.27 10.21
N GLY A 67 0.49 8.24 11.13
CA GLY A 67 0.94 9.61 10.84
C GLY A 67 2.42 9.70 10.42
N ILE A 68 3.29 8.83 10.95
CA ILE A 68 4.71 8.80 10.58
C ILE A 68 4.89 8.31 9.14
N SER A 69 4.08 7.33 8.70
CA SER A 69 4.09 6.89 7.29
C SER A 69 3.67 8.02 6.35
N LEU A 70 2.64 8.79 6.74
CA LEU A 70 2.20 9.98 6.00
C LEU A 70 3.27 11.07 5.98
N LEU A 71 3.97 11.29 7.10
CA LEU A 71 5.09 12.24 7.17
C LEU A 71 6.27 11.79 6.32
N ALA A 72 6.58 10.50 6.25
CA ALA A 72 7.63 9.97 5.39
C ALA A 72 7.30 10.19 3.90
N MET A 73 6.08 9.84 3.48
CA MET A 73 5.61 10.10 2.12
C MET A 73 5.55 11.61 1.82
N GLY A 74 4.99 12.39 2.75
CA GLY A 74 4.89 13.84 2.64
C GLY A 74 6.27 14.52 2.60
N GLY A 75 7.23 14.04 3.38
CA GLY A 75 8.62 14.53 3.38
C GLY A 75 9.31 14.31 2.04
N LEU A 76 9.16 13.10 1.47
CA LEU A 76 9.66 12.81 0.12
C LEU A 76 8.97 13.71 -0.92
N TYR A 77 7.66 13.89 -0.81
CA TYR A 77 6.90 14.77 -1.71
C TYR A 77 7.31 16.24 -1.57
N LEU A 78 7.46 16.72 -0.33
CA LEU A 78 7.90 18.08 0.00
C LEU A 78 9.30 18.40 -0.52
N HIS A 79 10.19 17.41 -0.59
CA HIS A 79 11.51 17.57 -1.19
C HIS A 79 11.42 18.04 -2.66
N PHE A 80 10.50 17.45 -3.45
CA PHE A 80 10.26 17.88 -4.82
C PHE A 80 9.49 19.21 -4.87
N TRP A 81 8.50 19.38 -4.01
CA TRP A 81 7.69 20.60 -3.92
C TRP A 81 8.55 21.86 -3.69
N ARG A 82 9.55 21.77 -2.81
CA ARG A 82 10.44 22.91 -2.50
C ARG A 82 11.30 23.34 -3.67
N ARG A 83 11.57 22.46 -4.60
CA ARG A 83 12.41 22.71 -5.79
C ARG A 83 11.64 23.24 -6.98
N GLU A 84 10.30 23.24 -6.88
CA GLU A 84 9.43 23.62 -7.98
C GLU A 84 9.06 25.10 -7.98
N THR A 85 8.86 25.63 -9.20
CA THR A 85 8.28 26.96 -9.42
C THR A 85 6.79 26.97 -9.02
N PRO A 86 6.14 28.14 -8.83
CA PRO A 86 4.72 28.19 -8.49
C PRO A 86 3.80 27.39 -9.45
N PRO A 87 3.95 27.42 -10.78
CA PRO A 87 3.20 26.54 -11.67
C PRO A 87 3.50 25.05 -11.46
N GLY A 88 4.78 24.70 -11.21
CA GLY A 88 5.20 23.33 -10.90
C GLY A 88 4.57 22.83 -9.61
N ARG A 89 4.54 23.63 -8.54
CA ARG A 89 3.88 23.30 -7.27
C ARG A 89 2.39 23.03 -7.45
N ARG A 90 1.72 23.85 -8.28
CA ARG A 90 0.32 23.61 -8.64
C ARG A 90 0.12 22.27 -9.35
N ARG A 91 1.03 21.90 -10.26
CA ARG A 91 1.02 20.60 -10.93
C ARG A 91 1.26 19.46 -9.93
N LEU A 92 2.20 19.60 -9.01
CA LEU A 92 2.41 18.62 -7.95
C LEU A 92 1.14 18.47 -7.10
N LEU A 93 0.47 19.54 -6.71
CA LEU A 93 -0.80 19.46 -5.98
C LEU A 93 -1.84 18.64 -6.75
N ALA A 94 -1.98 18.88 -8.06
CA ALA A 94 -2.87 18.09 -8.92
C ALA A 94 -2.46 16.60 -8.97
N ILE A 95 -1.16 16.29 -9.06
CA ILE A 95 -0.65 14.91 -9.00
C ILE A 95 -0.97 14.26 -7.64
N GLY A 96 -0.76 14.97 -6.53
CA GLY A 96 -1.09 14.47 -5.19
C GLY A 96 -2.58 14.16 -5.02
N ILE A 97 -3.45 15.05 -5.51
CA ILE A 97 -4.91 14.81 -5.49
C ILE A 97 -5.29 13.63 -6.39
N ALA A 98 -4.72 13.54 -7.60
CA ALA A 98 -4.96 12.39 -8.49
C ALA A 98 -4.53 11.06 -7.85
N MET A 99 -3.40 11.06 -7.16
CA MET A 99 -2.92 9.90 -6.41
C MET A 99 -3.90 9.49 -5.30
N LEU A 100 -4.42 10.46 -4.52
CA LEU A 100 -5.42 10.17 -3.48
C LEU A 100 -6.72 9.62 -4.07
N ILE A 101 -7.19 10.17 -5.21
CA ILE A 101 -8.35 9.64 -5.91
C ILE A 101 -8.11 8.20 -6.34
N CYS A 102 -6.96 7.89 -6.94
CA CYS A 102 -6.60 6.51 -7.31
C CYS A 102 -6.55 5.59 -6.09
N ALA A 103 -6.01 6.06 -4.97
CA ALA A 103 -5.94 5.28 -3.74
C ALA A 103 -7.33 4.95 -3.19
N VAL A 104 -8.22 5.94 -3.13
CA VAL A 104 -9.61 5.74 -2.68
C VAL A 104 -10.35 4.79 -3.61
N VAL A 105 -10.26 5.00 -4.93
CA VAL A 105 -10.95 4.15 -5.92
C VAL A 105 -10.46 2.71 -5.83
N LEU A 106 -9.15 2.49 -5.81
CA LEU A 106 -8.59 1.15 -5.74
C LEU A 106 -8.94 0.44 -4.42
N ASN A 107 -8.93 1.18 -3.31
CA ASN A 107 -9.33 0.66 -2.01
C ASN A 107 -10.80 0.22 -2.03
N GLN A 108 -11.70 1.06 -2.53
CA GLN A 108 -13.12 0.69 -2.66
C GLN A 108 -13.32 -0.53 -3.56
N LEU A 109 -12.61 -0.61 -4.69
CA LEU A 109 -12.64 -1.79 -5.55
C LEU A 109 -12.12 -3.06 -4.84
N GLY A 110 -11.10 -2.92 -3.99
CA GLY A 110 -10.58 -4.00 -3.16
C GLY A 110 -11.65 -4.59 -2.22
N HIS A 111 -12.43 -3.73 -1.58
CA HIS A 111 -13.51 -4.15 -0.68
C HIS A 111 -14.73 -4.76 -1.41
N LEU A 112 -14.82 -4.62 -2.73
CA LEU A 112 -15.86 -5.31 -3.53
C LEU A 112 -15.50 -6.79 -3.83
N ILE A 113 -14.25 -7.19 -3.59
CA ILE A 113 -13.86 -8.59 -3.74
C ILE A 113 -14.57 -9.40 -2.66
N PRO A 114 -15.34 -10.47 -3.01
CA PRO A 114 -16.11 -11.23 -2.05
C PRO A 114 -15.22 -12.19 -1.25
N VAL A 115 -14.29 -11.64 -0.50
CA VAL A 115 -13.36 -12.37 0.37
C VAL A 115 -13.53 -11.84 1.78
N SER A 116 -13.84 -12.71 2.72
CA SER A 116 -13.77 -12.40 4.16
C SER A 116 -12.55 -13.10 4.74
N HIS A 117 -11.57 -12.33 5.18
CA HIS A 117 -10.28 -12.82 5.64
C HIS A 117 -9.90 -12.18 6.97
N PRO A 118 -10.33 -12.76 8.11
CA PRO A 118 -9.96 -12.25 9.41
C PRO A 118 -8.44 -12.31 9.60
N SER A 119 -7.87 -11.32 10.28
CA SER A 119 -6.43 -11.29 10.55
C SER A 119 -5.94 -12.51 11.34
N PRO A 120 -4.64 -12.85 11.29
CA PRO A 120 -4.06 -13.99 12.00
C PRO A 120 -4.45 -14.04 13.48
N THR A 121 -4.39 -12.92 14.18
CA THR A 121 -4.75 -12.80 15.60
C THR A 121 -6.23 -13.02 15.89
N LYS A 122 -7.10 -12.92 14.90
CA LYS A 122 -8.51 -13.28 15.01
C LYS A 122 -8.81 -14.69 14.52
N PHE A 123 -8.01 -15.19 13.60
CA PHE A 123 -8.19 -16.51 13.00
C PHE A 123 -7.72 -17.63 13.96
N PHE A 124 -6.56 -17.44 14.59
CA PHE A 124 -6.01 -18.44 15.50
C PHE A 124 -6.47 -18.18 16.94
N PRO A 125 -6.93 -19.22 17.67
CA PRO A 125 -7.18 -19.11 19.12
C PRO A 125 -5.84 -19.06 19.88
N ASP A 126 -5.89 -18.56 21.11
CA ASP A 126 -4.81 -18.62 22.10
C ASP A 126 -3.45 -18.07 21.65
N VAL A 127 -3.49 -16.97 20.87
CA VAL A 127 -2.28 -16.28 20.40
C VAL A 127 -1.97 -15.04 21.23
N ASN A 128 -0.73 -14.60 21.15
CA ASN A 128 -0.26 -13.41 21.85
C ASN A 128 -0.75 -12.14 21.19
N HIS A 129 -1.38 -11.26 21.98
CA HIS A 129 -1.81 -9.93 21.55
C HIS A 129 -0.89 -8.87 22.13
N VAL A 130 -0.25 -8.08 21.28
CA VAL A 130 0.65 -6.99 21.71
C VAL A 130 -0.07 -5.99 22.61
N THR A 131 -1.31 -5.65 22.31
CA THR A 131 -2.14 -4.77 23.15
C THR A 131 -2.29 -5.30 24.56
N LYS A 132 -2.53 -6.62 24.73
CA LYS A 132 -2.68 -7.24 26.06
C LYS A 132 -1.35 -7.32 26.81
N LEU A 133 -0.25 -7.57 26.09
CA LEU A 133 1.08 -7.72 26.71
C LEU A 133 1.72 -6.40 27.12
N THR A 134 1.40 -5.30 26.43
CA THR A 134 2.04 -3.99 26.67
C THR A 134 1.14 -2.95 27.30
N GLY A 135 -0.19 -3.13 27.23
CA GLY A 135 -1.17 -2.11 27.59
C GLY A 135 -1.30 -0.96 26.55
N ILE A 136 -0.48 -0.97 25.48
CA ILE A 136 -0.56 0.03 24.40
C ILE A 136 -1.65 -0.40 23.42
N PRO A 137 -2.62 0.47 23.05
CA PRO A 137 -3.68 0.14 22.10
C PRO A 137 -3.12 0.07 20.66
N ALA A 138 -2.44 -1.04 20.37
CA ALA A 138 -1.93 -1.35 19.03
C ALA A 138 -3.06 -1.89 18.16
N LYS A 139 -2.97 -1.67 16.85
CA LYS A 139 -3.86 -2.30 15.86
C LYS A 139 -3.37 -3.72 15.59
N ASP A 140 -3.60 -4.64 16.51
CA ASP A 140 -3.13 -6.02 16.43
C ASP A 140 -4.19 -7.03 15.95
N ALA A 141 -5.36 -6.57 15.53
CA ALA A 141 -6.43 -7.42 15.01
C ALA A 141 -7.32 -6.68 14.00
N SER A 142 -7.83 -7.38 12.99
CA SER A 142 -8.83 -6.91 12.04
C SER A 142 -9.91 -7.98 11.80
N ALA A 143 -11.17 -7.55 11.67
CA ALA A 143 -12.26 -8.46 11.33
C ALA A 143 -12.19 -8.93 9.88
N ASP A 144 -11.73 -8.04 9.01
CA ASP A 144 -11.43 -8.29 7.61
C ASP A 144 -10.12 -7.57 7.28
N SER A 145 -9.14 -8.31 6.79
CA SER A 145 -7.79 -7.80 6.57
C SER A 145 -7.39 -7.78 5.10
N PHE A 146 -8.21 -8.40 4.22
CA PHE A 146 -7.93 -8.48 2.78
C PHE A 146 -8.78 -7.48 1.97
N PRO A 147 -8.16 -6.79 0.99
CA PRO A 147 -6.74 -6.62 0.75
C PRO A 147 -6.12 -5.69 1.81
N GLY A 148 -4.79 -5.72 1.96
CA GLY A 148 -4.10 -4.86 2.93
C GLY A 148 -4.11 -3.37 2.52
N ASP A 149 -5.11 -2.61 2.92
CA ASP A 149 -5.36 -1.22 2.52
C ASP A 149 -4.14 -0.32 2.69
N HIS A 150 -3.49 -0.41 3.85
CA HIS A 150 -2.31 0.40 4.16
C HIS A 150 -1.16 0.09 3.20
N GLY A 151 -0.88 -1.19 2.94
CA GLY A 151 0.13 -1.63 1.97
C GLY A 151 -0.19 -1.13 0.55
N MET A 152 -1.47 -1.21 0.15
CA MET A 152 -1.94 -0.75 -1.16
C MET A 152 -1.74 0.76 -1.35
N MET A 153 -2.08 1.58 -0.36
CA MET A 153 -1.87 3.04 -0.42
C MET A 153 -0.39 3.40 -0.59
N LEU A 154 0.50 2.73 0.16
CA LEU A 154 1.94 2.92 0.06
C LEU A 154 2.49 2.51 -1.32
N MET A 155 2.00 1.40 -1.89
CA MET A 155 2.38 0.95 -3.23
C MET A 155 1.89 1.89 -4.33
N ILE A 156 0.67 2.44 -4.21
CA ILE A 156 0.15 3.47 -5.13
C ILE A 156 1.05 4.71 -5.10
N PHE A 157 1.45 5.17 -3.90
CA PHE A 157 2.42 6.25 -3.77
C PHE A 157 3.72 5.94 -4.51
N ALA A 158 4.28 4.74 -4.34
CA ALA A 158 5.50 4.32 -5.04
C ALA A 158 5.32 4.34 -6.56
N CYS A 159 4.17 3.87 -7.08
CA CYS A 159 3.85 3.92 -8.51
C CYS A 159 3.80 5.36 -9.05
N PHE A 160 3.23 6.31 -8.30
CA PHE A 160 3.24 7.72 -8.67
C PHE A 160 4.65 8.33 -8.62
N MET A 161 5.49 7.93 -7.65
CA MET A 161 6.91 8.34 -7.62
C MET A 161 7.66 7.84 -8.86
N LEU A 162 7.37 6.63 -9.35
CA LEU A 162 7.96 6.09 -10.58
C LEU A 162 7.50 6.86 -11.83
N ARG A 163 6.21 7.22 -11.89
CA ARG A 163 5.60 7.83 -13.08
C ARG A 163 5.94 9.31 -13.24
N TYR A 164 5.91 10.08 -12.16
CA TYR A 164 5.97 11.54 -12.20
C TYR A 164 7.26 12.14 -11.64
N PHE A 165 8.11 11.33 -11.00
CA PHE A 165 9.34 11.80 -10.38
C PHE A 165 10.56 11.02 -10.90
N THR A 166 11.39 10.50 -10.02
CA THR A 166 12.64 9.84 -10.39
C THR A 166 12.67 8.38 -9.94
N ARG A 167 13.53 7.56 -10.57
CA ARG A 167 13.79 6.19 -10.10
C ARG A 167 14.30 6.16 -8.65
N ARG A 168 15.08 7.16 -8.22
CA ARG A 168 15.53 7.27 -6.83
C ARG A 168 14.36 7.51 -5.88
N ALA A 169 13.43 8.40 -6.24
CA ALA A 169 12.21 8.62 -5.46
C ALA A 169 11.36 7.35 -5.35
N PHE A 170 11.24 6.59 -6.44
CA PHE A 170 10.59 5.29 -6.44
C PHE A 170 11.26 4.31 -5.47
N MET A 171 12.59 4.17 -5.50
CA MET A 171 13.30 3.26 -4.59
C MET A 171 13.13 3.65 -3.12
N ILE A 172 13.13 4.96 -2.81
CA ILE A 172 12.83 5.45 -1.46
C ILE A 172 11.37 5.12 -1.08
N ALA A 173 10.43 5.30 -2.00
CA ALA A 173 9.03 4.96 -1.77
C ALA A 173 8.84 3.45 -1.55
N VAL A 174 9.55 2.58 -2.28
CA VAL A 174 9.55 1.12 -2.03
C VAL A 174 10.10 0.80 -0.65
N ALA A 175 11.18 1.47 -0.20
CA ALA A 175 11.68 1.31 1.16
C ALA A 175 10.62 1.74 2.21
N ILE A 176 9.88 2.82 1.95
CA ILE A 176 8.74 3.25 2.78
C ILE A 176 7.66 2.15 2.82
N VAL A 177 7.31 1.54 1.67
CA VAL A 177 6.35 0.40 1.65
C VAL A 177 6.81 -0.71 2.58
N ILE A 178 8.06 -1.16 2.45
CA ILE A 178 8.60 -2.26 3.26
C ILE A 178 8.58 -1.90 4.75
N VAL A 179 9.09 -0.73 5.12
CA VAL A 179 9.21 -0.30 6.53
C VAL A 179 7.84 -0.17 7.20
N PHE A 180 6.83 0.34 6.50
CA PHE A 180 5.53 0.63 7.10
C PHE A 180 4.48 -0.48 6.91
N ALA A 181 4.61 -1.35 5.91
CA ALA A 181 3.72 -2.50 5.77
C ALA A 181 4.15 -3.70 6.63
N SER A 182 5.47 -3.94 6.81
CA SER A 182 5.97 -5.09 7.57
C SER A 182 5.46 -5.15 9.01
N PRO A 183 5.42 -4.07 9.81
CA PRO A 183 4.94 -4.14 11.19
C PRO A 183 3.50 -4.64 11.32
N ARG A 184 2.66 -4.38 10.33
CA ARG A 184 1.26 -4.87 10.29
C ARG A 184 1.19 -6.39 10.13
N ILE A 185 2.10 -6.95 9.34
CA ILE A 185 2.24 -8.40 9.16
C ILE A 185 2.84 -9.03 10.43
N MET A 186 3.91 -8.43 10.96
CA MET A 186 4.64 -8.93 12.11
C MET A 186 3.79 -9.00 13.39
N ILE A 187 2.86 -8.04 13.58
CA ILE A 187 1.95 -8.01 14.74
C ILE A 187 0.74 -8.96 14.56
N GLY A 188 0.49 -9.45 13.36
CA GLY A 188 -0.67 -10.30 13.04
C GLY A 188 -1.96 -9.54 12.76
N ALA A 189 -1.90 -8.25 12.44
CA ALA A 189 -3.04 -7.45 11.98
C ALA A 189 -3.40 -7.73 10.53
N HIS A 190 -2.43 -8.16 9.74
CA HIS A 190 -2.57 -8.62 8.37
C HIS A 190 -1.79 -9.92 8.15
N TRP A 191 -2.26 -10.74 7.23
CA TRP A 191 -1.49 -11.81 6.66
C TRP A 191 -0.43 -11.23 5.70
N PHE A 192 0.66 -11.96 5.49
CA PHE A 192 1.63 -11.59 4.47
C PHE A 192 0.96 -11.51 3.09
N THR A 193 0.03 -12.44 2.81
CA THR A 193 -0.71 -12.49 1.56
C THR A 193 -1.70 -11.33 1.38
N ASP A 194 -2.23 -10.71 2.43
CA ASP A 194 -3.06 -9.50 2.29
C ASP A 194 -2.31 -8.38 1.57
N VAL A 195 -1.00 -8.27 1.83
CA VAL A 195 -0.14 -7.23 1.23
C VAL A 195 0.46 -7.71 -0.09
N VAL A 196 1.11 -8.91 -0.09
CA VAL A 196 1.88 -9.38 -1.25
C VAL A 196 0.98 -9.97 -2.33
N VAL A 197 -0.18 -10.52 -1.97
CA VAL A 197 -1.16 -10.98 -2.96
C VAL A 197 -2.26 -9.94 -3.14
N GLY A 198 -2.99 -9.58 -2.09
CA GLY A 198 -4.12 -8.68 -2.16
C GLY A 198 -3.75 -7.30 -2.71
N SER A 199 -2.95 -6.55 -1.95
CA SER A 199 -2.59 -5.18 -2.34
C SER A 199 -1.78 -5.13 -3.64
N LEU A 200 -0.78 -6.01 -3.80
CA LEU A 200 0.10 -5.97 -4.97
C LEU A 200 -0.65 -6.35 -6.26
N SER A 201 -1.52 -7.36 -6.25
CA SER A 201 -2.31 -7.71 -7.43
C SER A 201 -3.23 -6.56 -7.87
N MET A 202 -3.90 -5.91 -6.92
CA MET A 202 -4.74 -4.74 -7.18
C MET A 202 -3.93 -3.58 -7.78
N VAL A 203 -2.74 -3.33 -7.26
CA VAL A 203 -1.84 -2.29 -7.75
C VAL A 203 -1.31 -2.63 -9.15
N LEU A 204 -0.87 -3.87 -9.39
CA LEU A 204 -0.39 -4.31 -10.70
C LEU A 204 -1.47 -4.13 -11.79
N VAL A 205 -2.70 -4.51 -11.50
CA VAL A 205 -3.80 -4.36 -12.44
C VAL A 205 -4.23 -2.91 -12.54
N GLY A 206 -4.66 -2.29 -11.46
CA GLY A 206 -5.28 -0.96 -11.48
C GLY A 206 -4.31 0.16 -11.88
N MET A 207 -3.10 0.16 -11.33
CA MET A 207 -2.14 1.23 -11.62
C MET A 207 -1.49 1.09 -12.99
N SER A 208 -1.43 -0.11 -13.58
CA SER A 208 -0.98 -0.27 -14.97
C SER A 208 -1.91 0.47 -15.94
N TRP A 209 -3.22 0.35 -15.79
CA TRP A 209 -4.19 1.09 -16.58
C TRP A 209 -4.16 2.58 -16.28
N CYS A 210 -4.10 2.96 -15.01
CA CYS A 210 -4.07 4.36 -14.61
C CYS A 210 -2.84 5.10 -15.15
N LEU A 211 -1.63 4.56 -14.94
CA LEU A 211 -0.38 5.29 -15.17
C LEU A 211 0.28 5.06 -16.54
N LEU A 212 0.00 3.93 -17.20
CA LEU A 212 0.58 3.64 -18.52
C LEU A 212 -0.33 4.05 -19.67
N THR A 213 -1.58 4.41 -19.39
CA THR A 213 -2.50 5.08 -20.32
C THR A 213 -2.51 6.58 -20.08
N PRO A 214 -3.19 7.38 -20.91
CA PRO A 214 -3.35 8.82 -20.68
C PRO A 214 -4.28 9.18 -19.51
N ILE A 215 -4.92 8.23 -18.83
CA ILE A 215 -5.95 8.48 -17.78
C ILE A 215 -5.40 9.38 -16.68
N SER A 216 -4.25 9.03 -16.11
CA SER A 216 -3.66 9.84 -15.03
C SER A 216 -3.28 11.24 -15.49
N ASP A 217 -2.77 11.38 -16.72
CA ASP A 217 -2.41 12.70 -17.27
C ASP A 217 -3.65 13.55 -17.53
N TYR A 218 -4.76 12.95 -18.01
CA TYR A 218 -6.05 13.65 -18.13
C TYR A 218 -6.58 14.11 -16.78
N LEU A 219 -6.54 13.23 -15.78
CA LEU A 219 -6.98 13.56 -14.43
C LEU A 219 -6.14 14.69 -13.83
N VAL A 220 -4.81 14.59 -13.91
CA VAL A 220 -3.89 15.63 -13.42
C VAL A 220 -4.14 16.98 -14.13
N ASN A 221 -4.31 16.96 -15.45
CA ASN A 221 -4.56 18.18 -16.22
C ASN A 221 -5.94 18.79 -15.90
N ALA A 222 -6.98 17.98 -15.73
CA ALA A 222 -8.29 18.45 -15.29
C ALA A 222 -8.22 19.11 -13.91
N LEU A 223 -7.59 18.44 -12.94
CA LEU A 223 -7.38 19.00 -11.60
C LEU A 223 -6.54 20.28 -11.65
N TYR A 224 -5.46 20.30 -12.42
CA TYR A 224 -4.61 21.48 -12.60
C TYR A 224 -5.39 22.70 -13.10
N ARG A 225 -6.35 22.52 -14.02
CA ARG A 225 -7.20 23.61 -14.56
C ARG A 225 -8.16 24.18 -13.51
N HIS A 226 -8.70 23.31 -12.63
CA HIS A 226 -9.73 23.70 -11.65
C HIS A 226 -9.16 24.18 -10.30
N LEU A 227 -7.87 23.95 -10.03
CA LEU A 227 -7.24 24.46 -8.82
C LEU A 227 -7.24 25.99 -8.79
N PRO A 228 -7.43 26.63 -7.61
CA PRO A 228 -7.42 28.09 -7.49
C PRO A 228 -6.04 28.66 -7.88
N GLY A 229 -6.03 29.86 -8.49
CA GLY A 229 -4.83 30.58 -8.94
C GLY A 229 -4.81 30.81 -10.45
N LYS A 230 -3.91 31.69 -10.94
CA LYS A 230 -3.81 32.01 -12.37
C LYS A 230 -3.37 30.77 -13.16
N TYR A 231 -4.23 30.29 -14.03
CA TYR A 231 -3.91 29.24 -15.00
C TYR A 231 -2.92 29.78 -16.04
N LYS A 232 -1.74 29.16 -16.13
CA LYS A 232 -0.88 29.31 -17.31
C LYS A 232 -0.83 27.94 -17.97
N PRO A 233 -1.22 27.83 -19.28
CA PRO A 233 -1.09 26.57 -19.98
C PRO A 233 0.37 26.11 -19.92
N ALA A 234 0.59 24.84 -19.64
CA ALA A 234 1.91 24.23 -19.78
C ALA A 234 2.26 24.23 -21.27
N LYS A 235 3.41 24.80 -21.61
CA LYS A 235 3.99 24.70 -22.94
C LYS A 235 4.37 23.27 -23.28
#